data_a5ac159a426f8cc46b64653720f2ce85
#
_entry.id   a5ac159a426f8cc46b64653720f2ce85
#
_cell.length_a   1.000
_cell.length_b   1.000
_cell.length_c   1.000
_cell.angle_alpha   90.00
_cell.angle_beta   90.00
_cell.angle_gamma   90.00
#
_symmetry.space_group_name_H-M   'P 1'
#
loop_
_entity.id
_entity.type
_entity.pdbx_description
1 polymer ?
#
loop_
_entity_poly.entity_id
_entity_poly.type
_entity_poly.pdbx_seq_one_letter_code
_entity_poly.pdbx_strand_id
1 'polypeptide(L)'
;MLYKNTKIVLKSRPEGFPSIDNFSITEEEIRELQYGQVVVEIIWLSLDPYMRGRMSAAKSYALPIEIGEVITGGAVGKIIESKCPKFNVGDIIEGFTIGWQKYAKINTNNIRKIDPSLAPIQTSLGVLGMPGMTAYFGLFEICKPIPGDTVVVSAASGAVGQLVGQLAKLSNCKVVGIAGNKKKCEYLINELNFD
;
A
#
# COMPACT_ATOMS: atom_id res chain seq x y z
N MET A 1 -25.43 6.33 -13.03
CA MET A 1 -24.60 7.54 -13.27
C MET A 1 -23.40 7.14 -14.10
N LEU A 2 -22.97 7.96 -15.05
CA LEU A 2 -21.69 7.73 -15.77
C LEU A 2 -20.58 8.41 -14.97
N TYR A 3 -19.62 7.62 -14.48
CA TYR A 3 -18.44 8.15 -13.79
C TYR A 3 -17.31 8.28 -14.79
N LYS A 4 -16.74 9.48 -14.91
CA LYS A 4 -15.52 9.73 -15.69
C LYS A 4 -14.32 9.41 -14.83
N ASN A 5 -13.65 8.30 -15.12
CA ASN A 5 -12.47 7.84 -14.39
C ASN A 5 -11.19 8.41 -15.00
N THR A 6 -10.36 9.05 -14.19
CA THR A 6 -9.00 9.45 -14.52
C THR A 6 -8.03 8.40 -14.01
N LYS A 7 -7.15 7.87 -14.89
CA LYS A 7 -6.20 6.81 -14.58
C LYS A 7 -4.78 7.23 -14.90
N ILE A 8 -3.82 6.75 -14.11
CA ILE A 8 -2.40 6.81 -14.45
C ILE A 8 -1.99 5.44 -14.96
N VAL A 9 -1.56 5.39 -16.22
CA VAL A 9 -1.17 4.16 -16.89
C VAL A 9 0.32 4.13 -17.24
N LEU A 10 0.88 2.94 -17.36
CA LEU A 10 2.27 2.75 -17.78
C LEU A 10 2.38 3.06 -19.28
N LYS A 11 3.10 4.12 -19.63
CA LYS A 11 3.33 4.54 -21.03
C LYS A 11 4.56 3.87 -21.64
N SER A 12 5.61 3.71 -20.81
CA SER A 12 6.85 3.04 -21.20
C SER A 12 7.52 2.42 -19.99
N ARG A 13 8.33 1.38 -20.20
CA ARG A 13 9.07 0.74 -19.12
C ARG A 13 10.27 1.61 -18.72
N PRO A 14 10.42 1.97 -17.42
CA PRO A 14 11.52 2.80 -16.99
C PRO A 14 12.85 2.04 -16.99
N GLU A 15 13.90 2.70 -17.46
CA GLU A 15 15.30 2.31 -17.27
C GLU A 15 15.85 3.07 -16.05
N GLY A 16 16.31 2.36 -15.02
CA GLY A 16 16.68 2.97 -13.75
C GLY A 16 15.47 3.47 -12.93
N PHE A 17 15.55 4.70 -12.43
CA PHE A 17 14.41 5.34 -11.72
C PHE A 17 13.32 5.76 -12.70
N PRO A 18 12.02 5.57 -12.33
CA PRO A 18 10.92 6.07 -13.15
C PRO A 18 10.96 7.59 -13.27
N SER A 19 10.68 8.09 -14.47
CA SER A 19 10.43 9.50 -14.74
C SER A 19 8.95 9.73 -15.07
N ILE A 20 8.53 10.98 -15.07
CA ILE A 20 7.15 11.33 -15.45
C ILE A 20 6.79 10.87 -16.86
N ASP A 21 7.77 10.76 -17.75
CA ASP A 21 7.59 10.34 -19.14
C ASP A 21 7.21 8.86 -19.29
N ASN A 22 7.42 8.05 -18.23
CA ASN A 22 7.01 6.65 -18.21
C ASN A 22 5.51 6.46 -17.95
N PHE A 23 4.80 7.53 -17.64
CA PHE A 23 3.39 7.50 -17.31
C PHE A 23 2.56 8.37 -18.28
N SER A 24 1.29 8.04 -18.41
CA SER A 24 0.32 8.92 -19.03
C SER A 24 -0.98 8.93 -18.23
N ILE A 25 -1.67 10.07 -18.30
CA ILE A 25 -3.01 10.22 -17.73
C ILE A 25 -4.00 9.91 -18.84
N THR A 26 -4.92 8.99 -18.58
CA THR A 26 -6.00 8.61 -19.47
C THR A 26 -7.35 8.75 -18.78
N GLU A 27 -8.40 8.92 -19.56
CA GLU A 27 -9.77 9.01 -19.07
C GLU A 27 -10.64 7.96 -19.73
N GLU A 28 -11.55 7.38 -18.97
CA GLU A 28 -12.57 6.47 -19.49
C GLU A 28 -13.89 6.63 -18.76
N GLU A 29 -14.98 6.25 -19.40
CA GLU A 29 -16.29 6.16 -18.75
C GLU A 29 -16.45 4.78 -18.10
N ILE A 30 -16.83 4.76 -16.82
CA ILE A 30 -17.19 3.52 -16.14
C ILE A 30 -18.57 3.10 -16.63
N ARG A 31 -18.60 1.96 -17.33
CA ARG A 31 -19.83 1.34 -17.81
C ARG A 31 -20.57 0.63 -16.67
N GLU A 32 -21.81 0.23 -16.94
CA GLU A 32 -22.66 -0.50 -16.00
C GLU A 32 -21.94 -1.64 -15.27
N LEU A 33 -22.26 -1.78 -13.99
CA LEU A 33 -21.78 -2.87 -13.16
C LEU A 33 -22.44 -4.20 -13.55
N GLN A 34 -21.66 -5.27 -13.45
CA GLN A 34 -22.14 -6.64 -13.44
C GLN A 34 -22.38 -7.12 -12.00
N TYR A 35 -23.08 -8.24 -11.83
CA TYR A 35 -23.27 -8.87 -10.52
C TYR A 35 -21.91 -9.19 -9.86
N GLY A 36 -21.77 -8.85 -8.58
CA GLY A 36 -20.53 -9.01 -7.82
C GLY A 36 -19.52 -7.88 -7.98
N GLN A 37 -19.83 -6.83 -8.75
CA GLN A 37 -18.97 -5.65 -8.94
C GLN A 37 -19.43 -4.45 -8.11
N VAL A 38 -18.46 -3.58 -7.84
CA VAL A 38 -18.67 -2.28 -7.19
C VAL A 38 -17.88 -1.19 -7.92
N VAL A 39 -18.35 0.07 -7.80
CA VAL A 39 -17.53 1.26 -8.12
C VAL A 39 -17.04 1.86 -6.82
N VAL A 40 -15.75 2.08 -6.75
CA VAL A 40 -15.06 2.68 -5.60
C VAL A 40 -14.50 4.04 -6.00
N GLU A 41 -14.81 5.07 -5.23
CA GLU A 41 -14.12 6.36 -5.25
C GLU A 41 -12.87 6.25 -4.38
N ILE A 42 -11.68 6.43 -4.99
CA ILE A 42 -10.40 6.29 -4.30
C ILE A 42 -10.12 7.54 -3.47
N ILE A 43 -9.79 7.34 -2.19
CA ILE A 43 -9.47 8.41 -1.23
C ILE A 43 -7.96 8.44 -0.97
N TRP A 44 -7.33 7.27 -0.80
CA TRP A 44 -5.91 7.11 -0.53
C TRP A 44 -5.29 6.06 -1.43
N LEU A 45 -4.06 6.34 -1.89
CA LEU A 45 -3.21 5.42 -2.64
C LEU A 45 -1.94 5.12 -1.85
N SER A 46 -1.47 3.88 -1.91
CA SER A 46 -0.13 3.50 -1.47
C SER A 46 0.89 3.70 -2.58
N LEU A 47 2.11 4.11 -2.21
CA LEU A 47 3.28 4.16 -3.08
C LEU A 47 4.35 3.25 -2.50
N ASP A 48 4.53 2.08 -3.11
CA ASP A 48 5.38 1.02 -2.58
C ASP A 48 6.50 0.64 -3.56
N PRO A 49 7.69 0.26 -3.06
CA PRO A 49 8.83 -0.12 -3.90
C PRO A 49 8.55 -1.23 -4.91
N TYR A 50 7.68 -2.20 -4.58
CA TYR A 50 7.34 -3.30 -5.49
C TYR A 50 6.74 -2.83 -6.82
N MET A 51 6.09 -1.67 -6.84
CA MET A 51 5.48 -1.11 -8.05
C MET A 51 6.54 -0.88 -9.13
N ARG A 52 7.78 -0.49 -8.74
CA ARG A 52 8.89 -0.36 -9.70
C ARG A 52 9.23 -1.69 -10.36
N GLY A 53 9.24 -2.77 -9.59
CA GLY A 53 9.43 -4.13 -10.13
C GLY A 53 8.32 -4.53 -11.11
N ARG A 54 7.08 -4.16 -10.81
CA ARG A 54 5.91 -4.42 -11.68
C ARG A 54 5.93 -3.63 -13.00
N MET A 55 6.69 -2.55 -13.10
CA MET A 55 6.89 -1.79 -14.35
C MET A 55 7.95 -2.43 -15.26
N SER A 56 8.71 -3.42 -14.80
CA SER A 56 9.73 -4.14 -15.55
C SER A 56 9.14 -5.38 -16.22
N ALA A 57 9.63 -5.73 -17.43
CA ALA A 57 9.32 -6.99 -18.10
C ALA A 57 10.17 -8.17 -17.60
N ALA A 58 11.15 -7.94 -16.71
CA ALA A 58 11.99 -8.98 -16.16
C ALA A 58 11.18 -9.99 -15.33
N LYS A 59 11.64 -11.25 -15.29
CA LYS A 59 11.02 -12.29 -14.48
C LYS A 59 11.00 -11.89 -13.00
N SER A 60 9.83 -11.96 -12.40
CA SER A 60 9.59 -11.60 -11.00
C SER A 60 8.55 -12.55 -10.38
N TYR A 61 8.30 -12.42 -9.07
CA TYR A 61 7.26 -13.18 -8.35
C TYR A 61 5.85 -12.78 -8.75
N ALA A 62 5.67 -11.67 -9.45
CA ALA A 62 4.36 -11.20 -9.92
C ALA A 62 4.44 -10.76 -11.39
N LEU A 63 3.31 -10.87 -12.09
CA LEU A 63 3.21 -10.47 -13.50
C LEU A 63 3.49 -8.98 -13.66
N PRO A 64 4.20 -8.55 -14.73
CA PRO A 64 4.41 -7.13 -15.02
C PRO A 64 3.09 -6.43 -15.33
N ILE A 65 3.08 -5.11 -15.15
CA ILE A 65 2.04 -4.24 -15.70
C ILE A 65 2.29 -4.10 -17.19
N GLU A 66 1.26 -4.27 -18.01
CA GLU A 66 1.41 -4.07 -19.44
C GLU A 66 1.34 -2.58 -19.82
N ILE A 67 1.96 -2.23 -20.96
CA ILE A 67 1.90 -0.85 -21.48
C ILE A 67 0.44 -0.49 -21.75
N GLY A 68 0.01 0.66 -21.25
CA GLY A 68 -1.37 1.13 -21.32
C GLY A 68 -2.26 0.69 -20.14
N GLU A 69 -1.79 -0.23 -19.28
CA GLU A 69 -2.52 -0.62 -18.08
C GLU A 69 -2.31 0.36 -16.92
N VAL A 70 -3.31 0.41 -16.03
CA VAL A 70 -3.25 1.21 -14.79
C VAL A 70 -2.11 0.73 -13.92
N ILE A 71 -1.34 1.66 -13.37
CA ILE A 71 -0.30 1.32 -12.40
C ILE A 71 -0.97 0.65 -11.19
N THR A 72 -0.58 -0.58 -10.91
CA THR A 72 -1.11 -1.33 -9.77
C THR A 72 -0.69 -0.70 -8.44
N GLY A 73 -1.55 -0.80 -7.44
CA GLY A 73 -1.25 -0.29 -6.10
C GLY A 73 -2.39 -0.53 -5.13
N GLY A 74 -2.04 -0.57 -3.85
CA GLY A 74 -3.01 -0.57 -2.78
C GLY A 74 -3.77 0.74 -2.71
N ALA A 75 -5.06 0.66 -2.40
CA ALA A 75 -5.90 1.85 -2.24
C ALA A 75 -6.95 1.64 -1.15
N VAL A 76 -7.34 2.76 -0.54
CA VAL A 76 -8.52 2.87 0.31
C VAL A 76 -9.50 3.78 -0.38
N GLY A 77 -10.76 3.36 -0.43
CA GLY A 77 -11.81 4.14 -1.07
C GLY A 77 -13.20 3.85 -0.50
N LYS A 78 -14.16 4.63 -0.97
CA LYS A 78 -15.57 4.53 -0.61
C LYS A 78 -16.36 3.92 -1.76
N ILE A 79 -17.20 2.94 -1.47
CA ILE A 79 -18.12 2.38 -2.45
C ILE A 79 -19.21 3.41 -2.75
N ILE A 80 -19.34 3.76 -4.04
CA ILE A 80 -20.34 4.72 -4.54
C ILE A 80 -21.44 4.07 -5.37
N GLU A 81 -21.20 2.84 -5.87
CA GLU A 81 -22.20 1.98 -6.53
C GLU A 81 -21.89 0.52 -6.26
N SER A 82 -22.92 -0.31 -6.06
CA SER A 82 -22.74 -1.73 -5.78
C SER A 82 -23.80 -2.60 -6.46
N LYS A 83 -23.35 -3.69 -7.11
CA LYS A 83 -24.15 -4.85 -7.50
C LYS A 83 -23.66 -6.13 -6.78
N CYS A 84 -23.12 -5.98 -5.56
CA CYS A 84 -22.67 -7.09 -4.72
C CYS A 84 -23.44 -7.08 -3.38
N PRO A 85 -24.10 -8.18 -2.98
CA PRO A 85 -24.86 -8.26 -1.73
C PRO A 85 -24.01 -8.06 -0.46
N LYS A 86 -22.69 -8.32 -0.54
CA LYS A 86 -21.78 -8.20 0.61
C LYS A 86 -21.30 -6.79 0.88
N PHE A 87 -21.45 -5.87 -0.08
CA PHE A 87 -20.90 -4.52 -0.01
C PHE A 87 -21.98 -3.48 -0.32
N ASN A 88 -22.13 -2.52 0.54
CA ASN A 88 -23.13 -1.43 0.43
C ASN A 88 -22.48 -0.14 -0.05
N VAL A 89 -23.27 0.72 -0.68
CA VAL A 89 -22.87 2.11 -0.95
C VAL A 89 -22.56 2.79 0.39
N GLY A 90 -21.42 3.46 0.46
CA GLY A 90 -20.93 4.10 1.69
C GLY A 90 -19.89 3.26 2.45
N ASP A 91 -19.77 1.96 2.21
CA ASP A 91 -18.72 1.15 2.83
C ASP A 91 -17.34 1.69 2.46
N ILE A 92 -16.45 1.75 3.45
CA ILE A 92 -15.03 2.02 3.23
C ILE A 92 -14.33 0.68 3.03
N ILE A 93 -13.52 0.61 1.99
CA ILE A 93 -12.80 -0.62 1.62
C ILE A 93 -11.32 -0.35 1.36
N GLU A 94 -10.53 -1.40 1.48
CA GLU A 94 -9.18 -1.44 0.93
C GLU A 94 -9.03 -2.58 -0.06
N GLY A 95 -8.06 -2.47 -0.97
CA GLY A 95 -7.64 -3.54 -1.87
C GLY A 95 -6.25 -3.27 -2.41
N PHE A 96 -5.46 -4.35 -2.60
CA PHE A 96 -4.04 -4.25 -2.97
C PHE A 96 -3.77 -3.99 -4.45
N THR A 97 -4.77 -4.16 -5.32
CA THR A 97 -4.60 -4.07 -6.77
C THR A 97 -5.55 -3.08 -7.43
N ILE A 98 -6.10 -2.15 -6.65
CA ILE A 98 -7.06 -1.16 -7.16
C ILE A 98 -6.40 -0.21 -8.16
N GLY A 99 -5.16 0.19 -7.89
CA GLY A 99 -4.33 0.95 -8.82
C GLY A 99 -4.52 2.46 -8.75
N TRP A 100 -3.72 3.17 -9.54
CA TRP A 100 -3.62 4.63 -9.57
C TRP A 100 -4.72 5.23 -10.43
N GLN A 101 -5.88 5.43 -9.86
CA GLN A 101 -7.06 5.96 -10.56
C GLN A 101 -8.01 6.65 -9.58
N LYS A 102 -8.90 7.50 -10.12
CA LYS A 102 -9.86 8.23 -9.32
C LYS A 102 -11.05 7.35 -8.90
N TYR A 103 -11.55 6.58 -9.82
CA TYR A 103 -12.62 5.61 -9.61
C TYR A 103 -12.18 4.24 -10.11
N ALA A 104 -12.60 3.18 -9.43
CA ALA A 104 -12.31 1.82 -9.84
C ALA A 104 -13.59 0.98 -9.93
N LYS A 105 -13.84 0.38 -11.10
CA LYS A 105 -14.83 -0.70 -11.23
C LYS A 105 -14.12 -2.02 -10.98
N ILE A 106 -14.44 -2.71 -9.90
CA ILE A 106 -13.73 -3.90 -9.44
C ILE A 106 -14.67 -5.02 -9.04
N ASN A 107 -14.17 -6.25 -9.15
CA ASN A 107 -14.76 -7.41 -8.50
C ASN A 107 -14.43 -7.41 -7.00
N THR A 108 -15.33 -7.91 -6.18
CA THR A 108 -15.22 -7.79 -4.71
C THR A 108 -14.38 -8.89 -4.03
N ASN A 109 -13.77 -9.80 -4.81
CA ASN A 109 -13.03 -10.94 -4.25
C ASN A 109 -11.74 -10.56 -3.50
N ASN A 110 -11.12 -9.42 -3.87
CA ASN A 110 -9.82 -8.99 -3.38
C ASN A 110 -9.88 -7.65 -2.63
N ILE A 111 -11.05 -7.33 -2.08
CA ILE A 111 -11.23 -6.15 -1.23
C ILE A 111 -11.80 -6.55 0.12
N ARG A 112 -11.46 -5.80 1.15
CA ARG A 112 -12.05 -5.95 2.49
C ARG A 112 -12.66 -4.64 2.97
N LYS A 113 -13.69 -4.75 3.80
CA LYS A 113 -14.24 -3.59 4.52
C LYS A 113 -13.28 -3.15 5.62
N ILE A 114 -13.21 -1.85 5.80
CA ILE A 114 -12.50 -1.19 6.90
C ILE A 114 -13.55 -0.57 7.82
N ASP A 115 -13.35 -0.71 9.12
CA ASP A 115 -14.13 0.02 10.11
C ASP A 115 -13.44 1.37 10.42
N PRO A 116 -13.98 2.49 9.97
CA PRO A 116 -13.38 3.80 10.19
C PRO A 116 -13.47 4.28 11.65
N SER A 117 -14.20 3.58 12.51
CA SER A 117 -14.27 3.90 13.95
C SER A 117 -13.06 3.40 14.74
N LEU A 118 -12.33 2.42 14.20
CA LEU A 118 -11.18 1.80 14.88
C LEU A 118 -9.90 2.63 14.72
N ALA A 119 -9.70 3.23 13.54
CA ALA A 119 -8.52 4.04 13.24
C ALA A 119 -8.75 4.89 11.98
N PRO A 120 -7.92 5.93 11.75
CA PRO A 120 -7.92 6.66 10.48
C PRO A 120 -7.77 5.71 9.29
N ILE A 121 -8.62 5.84 8.27
CA ILE A 121 -8.73 4.87 7.17
C ILE A 121 -7.42 4.64 6.40
N GLN A 122 -6.56 5.66 6.28
CA GLN A 122 -5.25 5.55 5.61
C GLN A 122 -4.30 4.59 6.31
N THR A 123 -4.49 4.29 7.61
CA THR A 123 -3.66 3.34 8.35
C THR A 123 -3.76 1.92 7.78
N SER A 124 -4.82 1.61 7.04
CA SER A 124 -4.99 0.33 6.32
C SER A 124 -3.99 0.16 5.18
N LEU A 125 -3.35 1.23 4.70
CA LEU A 125 -2.23 1.15 3.75
C LEU A 125 -0.86 1.19 4.44
N GLY A 126 -0.83 1.34 5.75
CA GLY A 126 0.36 1.45 6.58
C GLY A 126 0.40 0.41 7.70
N VAL A 127 0.29 0.89 8.96
CA VAL A 127 0.43 0.04 10.17
C VAL A 127 -0.63 -1.06 10.26
N LEU A 128 -1.85 -0.86 9.78
CA LEU A 128 -2.93 -1.85 9.73
C LEU A 128 -3.06 -2.56 8.38
N GLY A 129 -2.06 -2.40 7.50
CA GLY A 129 -2.00 -2.99 6.16
C GLY A 129 -0.71 -3.75 5.90
N MET A 130 -0.26 -3.75 4.64
CA MET A 130 0.91 -4.52 4.20
C MET A 130 2.19 -4.19 4.97
N PRO A 131 2.59 -2.92 5.22
CA PRO A 131 3.78 -2.62 5.99
C PRO A 131 3.72 -3.16 7.43
N GLY A 132 2.57 -3.02 8.10
CA GLY A 132 2.37 -3.53 9.47
C GLY A 132 2.42 -5.05 9.54
N MET A 133 1.73 -5.73 8.63
CA MET A 133 1.76 -7.19 8.53
C MET A 133 3.18 -7.70 8.24
N THR A 134 3.90 -7.04 7.34
CA THR A 134 5.30 -7.38 7.03
C THR A 134 6.20 -7.23 8.25
N ALA A 135 6.05 -6.13 8.99
CA ALA A 135 6.81 -5.88 10.21
C ALA A 135 6.48 -6.92 11.30
N TYR A 136 5.20 -7.18 11.53
CA TYR A 136 4.74 -8.11 12.56
C TYR A 136 5.23 -9.53 12.32
N PHE A 137 4.96 -10.09 11.13
CA PHE A 137 5.36 -11.47 10.83
C PHE A 137 6.88 -11.61 10.74
N GLY A 138 7.57 -10.63 10.14
CA GLY A 138 9.03 -10.63 10.07
C GLY A 138 9.67 -10.63 11.47
N LEU A 139 9.16 -9.81 12.37
CA LEU A 139 9.71 -9.72 13.73
C LEU A 139 9.30 -10.91 14.60
N PHE A 140 8.02 -11.20 14.72
CA PHE A 140 7.53 -12.14 15.73
C PHE A 140 7.49 -13.60 15.27
N GLU A 141 7.21 -13.86 13.98
CA GLU A 141 7.13 -15.23 13.47
C GLU A 141 8.48 -15.75 12.95
N ILE A 142 9.32 -14.87 12.43
CA ILE A 142 10.62 -15.25 11.83
C ILE A 142 11.75 -14.98 12.82
N CYS A 143 11.96 -13.73 13.26
CA CYS A 143 13.08 -13.36 14.14
C CYS A 143 12.87 -13.81 15.57
N LYS A 144 11.64 -13.76 16.10
CA LYS A 144 11.24 -14.19 17.46
C LYS A 144 12.11 -13.61 18.58
N PRO A 145 12.28 -12.28 18.65
CA PRO A 145 13.12 -11.67 19.66
C PRO A 145 12.53 -11.88 21.06
N ILE A 146 13.41 -12.03 22.05
CA ILE A 146 13.03 -12.08 23.45
C ILE A 146 13.41 -10.78 24.16
N PRO A 147 12.76 -10.43 25.30
CA PRO A 147 13.11 -9.26 26.07
C PRO A 147 14.61 -9.19 26.42
N GLY A 148 15.24 -8.05 26.16
CA GLY A 148 16.67 -7.84 26.34
C GLY A 148 17.53 -8.04 25.08
N ASP A 149 16.98 -8.63 24.01
CA ASP A 149 17.69 -8.74 22.73
C ASP A 149 17.95 -7.38 22.10
N THR A 150 18.99 -7.34 21.25
CA THR A 150 19.26 -6.17 20.40
C THR A 150 18.77 -6.45 18.98
N VAL A 151 17.75 -5.73 18.54
CA VAL A 151 17.19 -5.82 17.19
C VAL A 151 17.83 -4.74 16.32
N VAL A 152 18.54 -5.16 15.27
CA VAL A 152 19.14 -4.24 14.29
C VAL A 152 18.24 -4.16 13.05
N VAL A 153 17.81 -2.96 12.70
CA VAL A 153 16.84 -2.70 11.63
C VAL A 153 17.49 -1.92 10.51
N SER A 154 17.61 -2.53 9.33
CA SER A 154 18.04 -1.81 8.11
C SER A 154 16.89 -1.01 7.51
N ALA A 155 17.21 0.09 6.81
CA ALA A 155 16.22 1.04 6.28
C ALA A 155 15.18 1.42 7.36
N ALA A 156 15.63 1.66 8.58
CA ALA A 156 14.81 1.76 9.78
C ALA A 156 13.77 2.88 9.74
N SER A 157 14.00 3.95 8.98
CA SER A 157 13.04 5.05 8.78
C SER A 157 12.03 4.80 7.65
N GLY A 158 12.07 3.63 6.98
CA GLY A 158 11.10 3.23 5.96
C GLY A 158 9.79 2.73 6.58
N ALA A 159 8.77 2.55 5.74
CA ALA A 159 7.41 2.17 6.18
C ALA A 159 7.38 0.88 7.04
N VAL A 160 8.15 -0.13 6.69
CA VAL A 160 8.27 -1.38 7.47
C VAL A 160 9.26 -1.21 8.62
N GLY A 161 10.45 -0.64 8.38
CA GLY A 161 11.52 -0.57 9.37
C GLY A 161 11.14 0.19 10.64
N GLN A 162 10.44 1.33 10.50
CA GLN A 162 9.96 2.09 11.66
C GLN A 162 8.95 1.32 12.52
N LEU A 163 8.13 0.47 11.89
CA LEU A 163 7.18 -0.39 12.62
C LEU A 163 7.89 -1.54 13.33
N VAL A 164 8.87 -2.18 12.66
CA VAL A 164 9.70 -3.22 13.29
C VAL A 164 10.36 -2.68 14.56
N GLY A 165 10.97 -1.49 14.50
CA GLY A 165 11.64 -0.90 15.65
C GLY A 165 10.68 -0.60 16.79
N GLN A 166 9.52 0.01 16.51
CA GLN A 166 8.52 0.30 17.55
C GLN A 166 7.97 -1.00 18.18
N LEU A 167 7.68 -2.02 17.38
CA LEU A 167 7.24 -3.33 17.88
C LEU A 167 8.32 -4.00 18.76
N ALA A 168 9.59 -3.91 18.36
CA ALA A 168 10.70 -4.43 19.15
C ALA A 168 10.87 -3.67 20.48
N LYS A 169 10.71 -2.34 20.48
CA LYS A 169 10.68 -1.54 21.73
C LYS A 169 9.55 -1.98 22.66
N LEU A 170 8.34 -2.17 22.12
CA LEU A 170 7.19 -2.67 22.89
C LEU A 170 7.43 -4.08 23.47
N SER A 171 8.33 -4.86 22.84
CA SER A 171 8.76 -6.18 23.31
C SER A 171 9.96 -6.13 24.27
N ASN A 172 10.30 -4.95 24.80
CA ASN A 172 11.45 -4.72 25.69
C ASN A 172 12.81 -5.11 25.08
N CYS A 173 12.96 -4.95 23.78
CA CYS A 173 14.23 -5.09 23.09
C CYS A 173 14.98 -3.74 23.00
N LYS A 174 16.30 -3.81 22.87
CA LYS A 174 17.13 -2.70 22.43
C LYS A 174 17.03 -2.59 20.90
N VAL A 175 16.92 -1.36 20.34
CA VAL A 175 16.70 -1.20 18.90
C VAL A 175 17.74 -0.28 18.29
N VAL A 176 18.51 -0.81 17.33
CA VAL A 176 19.49 -0.07 16.54
C VAL A 176 19.00 0.10 15.11
N GLY A 177 18.83 1.35 14.67
CA GLY A 177 18.35 1.66 13.32
C GLY A 177 19.48 2.09 12.39
N ILE A 178 19.50 1.52 11.16
CA ILE A 178 20.38 1.97 10.07
C ILE A 178 19.55 2.82 9.12
N ALA A 179 19.95 4.09 8.89
CA ALA A 179 19.27 5.03 8.01
C ALA A 179 20.25 5.84 7.15
N GLY A 180 19.80 6.33 5.99
CA GLY A 180 20.66 6.89 4.94
C GLY A 180 21.20 8.30 5.20
N ASN A 181 20.75 9.00 6.27
CA ASN A 181 21.26 10.34 6.59
C ASN A 181 20.97 10.73 8.04
N LYS A 182 21.63 11.79 8.53
CA LYS A 182 21.53 12.30 9.90
C LYS A 182 20.10 12.63 10.31
N LYS A 183 19.33 13.33 9.46
CA LYS A 183 17.93 13.70 9.75
C LYS A 183 17.05 12.47 10.01
N LYS A 184 17.26 11.39 9.26
CA LYS A 184 16.54 10.13 9.46
C LYS A 184 16.96 9.44 10.76
N CYS A 185 18.23 9.49 11.12
CA CYS A 185 18.71 8.95 12.40
C CYS A 185 18.12 9.74 13.59
N GLU A 186 18.12 11.06 13.52
CA GLU A 186 17.49 11.93 14.53
C GLU A 186 15.99 11.63 14.70
N TYR A 187 15.26 11.42 13.60
CA TYR A 187 13.86 11.00 13.63
C TYR A 187 13.66 9.67 14.36
N LEU A 188 14.51 8.67 14.08
CA LEU A 188 14.43 7.36 14.74
C LEU A 188 14.65 7.47 16.27
N ILE A 189 15.61 8.28 16.68
CA ILE A 189 15.95 8.45 18.11
C ILE A 189 14.89 9.32 18.81
N ASN A 190 14.60 10.49 18.28
CA ASN A 190 13.81 11.51 18.97
C ASN A 190 12.31 11.24 18.92
N GLU A 191 11.81 10.69 17.78
CA GLU A 191 10.38 10.48 17.57
C GLU A 191 9.95 9.01 17.81
N LEU A 192 10.83 8.05 17.49
CA LEU A 192 10.50 6.62 17.57
C LEU A 192 11.21 5.89 18.72
N ASN A 193 11.98 6.59 19.56
CA ASN A 193 12.67 6.06 20.73
C ASN A 193 13.62 4.88 20.44
N PHE A 194 14.30 4.89 19.29
CA PHE A 194 15.40 3.96 19.03
C PHE A 194 16.60 4.29 19.93
N ASP A 195 17.40 3.26 20.25
CA ASP A 195 18.56 3.41 21.15
C ASP A 195 19.81 3.98 20.46
#